data_a95f6819d6c929bc69f6d47f1be2a496
#
_entry.id   a95f6819d6c929bc69f6d47f1be2a496
#
_cell.length_a   1.000
_cell.length_b   1.000
_cell.length_c   1.000
_cell.angle_alpha   90.00
_cell.angle_beta   90.00
_cell.angle_gamma   90.00
#
_symmetry.space_group_name_H-M   'P 1'
#
loop_
_entity.id
_entity.type
_entity.pdbx_description
1 polymer ?
#
loop_
_entity_poly.entity_id
_entity_poly.type
_entity_poly.pdbx_seq_one_letter_code
_entity_poly.pdbx_strand_id
1 'polypeptide(L)'
;MLWPSTQRDFLLSLAFEGAYRFVFSEAILNEVEVNEEIKRLERGDRPEDAQAKAHHLATRMRTVFDDSIVRDWEGLEGSYGLPDPDDEHVLAAAVVAGAGSIVTDNLRDFPPEMVPAGIQIVSARDFAYETVSMSPDLGLAAVQAMSRRTGRHHPALAVSEILATLDKLYGMNDTTEIIRDLLHPTTAPG
;
A
#
# COMPACT_ATOMS: atom_id res chain seq x y z
N MET A 1 -7.54 -7.60 0.84
CA MET A 1 -6.98 -6.49 1.63
C MET A 1 -7.06 -5.18 0.87
N LEU A 2 -7.66 -4.14 1.44
CA LEU A 2 -8.08 -2.96 0.70
C LEU A 2 -7.61 -1.70 1.38
N TRP A 3 -6.46 -1.26 0.97
CA TRP A 3 -5.99 0.04 1.42
C TRP A 3 -6.83 1.16 0.78
N PRO A 4 -7.25 2.13 1.57
CA PRO A 4 -7.81 3.37 1.06
C PRO A 4 -6.84 4.03 0.08
N SER A 5 -7.34 4.78 -0.89
CA SER A 5 -6.55 5.26 -2.02
C SER A 5 -5.29 6.03 -1.63
N THR A 6 -5.36 6.97 -0.68
CA THR A 6 -4.20 7.79 -0.28
C THR A 6 -3.13 6.99 0.45
N GLN A 7 -3.51 6.07 1.34
CA GLN A 7 -2.59 5.17 2.03
C GLN A 7 -1.87 4.25 1.04
N ARG A 8 -2.63 3.59 0.16
CA ARG A 8 -2.07 2.76 -0.92
C ARG A 8 -1.12 3.56 -1.81
N ASP A 9 -1.53 4.75 -2.24
CA ASP A 9 -0.73 5.59 -3.11
C ASP A 9 0.57 6.05 -2.42
N PHE A 10 0.55 6.25 -1.11
CA PHE A 10 1.74 6.56 -0.32
C PHE A 10 2.69 5.37 -0.26
N LEU A 11 2.20 4.18 0.11
CA LEU A 11 3.03 2.97 0.16
C LEU A 11 3.59 2.60 -1.21
N LEU A 12 2.78 2.63 -2.27
CA LEU A 12 3.28 2.39 -3.63
C LEU A 12 4.30 3.44 -4.07
N SER A 13 4.19 4.69 -3.59
CA SER A 13 5.17 5.73 -3.88
C SER A 13 6.49 5.48 -3.16
N LEU A 14 6.47 5.03 -1.90
CA LEU A 14 7.67 4.59 -1.18
C LEU A 14 8.39 3.45 -1.91
N ALA A 15 7.64 2.45 -2.39
CA ALA A 15 8.22 1.37 -3.18
C ALA A 15 8.82 1.89 -4.50
N PHE A 16 8.15 2.81 -5.17
CA PHE A 16 8.64 3.43 -6.42
C PHE A 16 9.92 4.24 -6.22
N GLU A 17 10.04 4.92 -5.07
CA GLU A 17 11.29 5.62 -4.68
C GLU A 17 12.39 4.67 -4.19
N GLY A 18 12.12 3.35 -4.15
CA GLY A 18 13.11 2.32 -3.83
C GLY A 18 13.26 2.02 -2.34
N ALA A 19 12.31 2.42 -1.49
CA ALA A 19 12.36 2.14 -0.05
C ALA A 19 12.25 0.64 0.25
N TYR A 20 11.53 -0.11 -0.58
CA TYR A 20 11.38 -1.56 -0.50
C TYR A 20 10.89 -2.13 -1.84
N ARG A 21 11.01 -3.45 -1.99
CA ARG A 21 10.37 -4.17 -3.09
C ARG A 21 9.06 -4.75 -2.59
N PHE A 22 7.95 -4.40 -3.22
CA PHE A 22 6.67 -5.05 -2.95
C PHE A 22 6.34 -6.07 -4.03
N VAL A 23 5.51 -7.04 -3.66
CA VAL A 23 5.05 -8.11 -4.54
C VAL A 23 3.54 -8.32 -4.38
N PHE A 24 2.90 -8.79 -5.41
CA PHE A 24 1.48 -9.14 -5.41
C PHE A 24 1.19 -10.23 -6.45
N SER A 25 0.13 -11.00 -6.24
CA SER A 25 -0.37 -11.96 -7.22
C SER A 25 -1.48 -11.34 -8.07
N GLU A 26 -1.83 -12.00 -9.18
CA GLU A 26 -3.01 -11.61 -9.97
C GLU A 26 -4.31 -11.70 -9.15
N ALA A 27 -4.41 -12.64 -8.19
CA ALA A 27 -5.55 -12.73 -7.28
C ALA A 27 -5.68 -11.46 -6.42
N ILE A 28 -4.57 -11.03 -5.78
CA ILE A 28 -4.54 -9.78 -4.99
C ILE A 28 -4.92 -8.57 -5.87
N LEU A 29 -4.45 -8.53 -7.10
CA LEU A 29 -4.74 -7.42 -8.00
C LEU A 29 -6.21 -7.39 -8.45
N ASN A 30 -6.81 -8.57 -8.64
CA ASN A 30 -8.25 -8.67 -8.93
C ASN A 30 -9.09 -8.18 -7.74
N GLU A 31 -8.71 -8.50 -6.50
CA GLU A 31 -9.36 -7.93 -5.33
C GLU A 31 -9.24 -6.40 -5.26
N VAL A 32 -8.06 -5.87 -5.56
CA VAL A 32 -7.86 -4.41 -5.64
C VAL A 32 -8.80 -3.79 -6.67
N GLU A 33 -8.97 -4.41 -7.84
CA GLU A 33 -9.88 -3.95 -8.89
C GLU A 33 -11.33 -3.94 -8.41
N VAL A 34 -11.84 -5.07 -7.91
CA VAL A 34 -13.21 -5.22 -7.40
C VAL A 34 -13.51 -4.19 -6.31
N ASN A 35 -12.60 -4.04 -5.40
CA ASN A 35 -12.82 -3.15 -4.26
C ASN A 35 -12.65 -1.67 -4.60
N GLU A 36 -11.84 -1.32 -5.58
CA GLU A 36 -11.78 0.04 -6.10
C GLU A 36 -13.11 0.38 -6.81
N GLU A 37 -13.70 -0.56 -7.56
CA GLU A 37 -15.00 -0.39 -8.19
C GLU A 37 -16.10 -0.13 -7.14
N ILE A 38 -16.17 -0.96 -6.10
CA ILE A 38 -17.14 -0.80 -5.00
C ILE A 38 -17.01 0.58 -4.35
N LYS A 39 -15.79 1.00 -3.98
CA LYS A 39 -15.55 2.32 -3.38
C LYS A 39 -15.97 3.48 -4.27
N ARG A 40 -15.81 3.33 -5.58
CA ARG A 40 -16.23 4.36 -6.53
C ARG A 40 -17.74 4.45 -6.64
N LEU A 41 -18.42 3.32 -6.63
CA LEU A 41 -19.88 3.26 -6.57
C LEU A 41 -20.43 3.92 -5.30
N GLU A 42 -19.83 3.64 -4.14
CA GLU A 42 -20.19 4.26 -2.87
C GLU A 42 -19.98 5.79 -2.85
N ARG A 43 -19.03 6.30 -3.64
CA ARG A 43 -18.77 7.73 -3.83
C ARG A 43 -19.69 8.39 -4.85
N GLY A 44 -20.55 7.61 -5.50
CA GLY A 44 -21.53 8.08 -6.47
C GLY A 44 -21.04 8.14 -7.92
N ASP A 45 -19.92 7.48 -8.24
CA ASP A 45 -19.52 7.28 -9.64
C ASP A 45 -20.60 6.44 -10.37
N ARG A 46 -20.80 6.68 -11.64
CA ARG A 46 -21.65 5.80 -12.46
C ARG A 46 -20.98 4.42 -12.60
N PRO A 47 -21.77 3.32 -12.70
CA PRO A 47 -21.20 1.96 -12.76
C PRO A 47 -20.13 1.78 -13.85
N GLU A 48 -20.38 2.28 -15.05
CA GLU A 48 -19.42 2.20 -16.17
C GLU A 48 -18.12 2.96 -15.90
N ASP A 49 -18.22 4.14 -15.26
CA ASP A 49 -17.05 4.96 -14.89
C ASP A 49 -16.27 4.30 -13.73
N ALA A 50 -16.97 3.74 -12.75
CA ALA A 50 -16.37 3.04 -11.62
C ALA A 50 -15.56 1.84 -12.09
N GLN A 51 -16.14 0.98 -12.91
CA GLN A 51 -15.50 -0.19 -13.50
C GLN A 51 -14.29 0.20 -14.35
N ALA A 52 -14.46 1.17 -15.28
CA ALA A 52 -13.37 1.60 -16.15
C ALA A 52 -12.18 2.15 -15.38
N LYS A 53 -12.42 2.92 -14.32
CA LYS A 53 -11.36 3.50 -13.47
C LYS A 53 -10.67 2.42 -12.63
N ALA A 54 -11.42 1.46 -12.09
CA ALA A 54 -10.86 0.33 -11.33
C ALA A 54 -9.99 -0.55 -12.22
N HIS A 55 -10.47 -0.90 -13.40
CA HIS A 55 -9.71 -1.65 -14.40
C HIS A 55 -8.43 -0.91 -14.85
N HIS A 56 -8.53 0.41 -15.07
CA HIS A 56 -7.37 1.22 -15.41
C HIS A 56 -6.30 1.21 -14.31
N LEU A 57 -6.71 1.25 -13.03
CA LEU A 57 -5.79 1.14 -11.89
C LEU A 57 -5.05 -0.21 -11.92
N ALA A 58 -5.79 -1.32 -12.01
CA ALA A 58 -5.20 -2.67 -12.04
C ALA A 58 -4.24 -2.85 -13.23
N THR A 59 -4.64 -2.38 -14.41
CA THR A 59 -3.80 -2.42 -15.60
C THR A 59 -2.52 -1.61 -15.43
N ARG A 60 -2.60 -0.43 -14.82
CA ARG A 60 -1.41 0.38 -14.52
C ARG A 60 -0.48 -0.31 -13.52
N MET A 61 -1.02 -0.94 -12.49
CA MET A 61 -0.22 -1.71 -11.53
C MET A 61 0.53 -2.84 -12.24
N ARG A 62 -0.14 -3.62 -13.09
CA ARG A 62 0.51 -4.66 -13.91
C ARG A 62 1.64 -4.13 -14.78
N THR A 63 1.44 -2.97 -15.40
CA THR A 63 2.43 -2.40 -16.33
C THR A 63 3.62 -1.77 -15.63
N VAL A 64 3.38 -1.08 -14.52
CA VAL A 64 4.45 -0.34 -13.79
C VAL A 64 5.27 -1.27 -12.91
N PHE A 65 4.67 -2.36 -12.44
CA PHE A 65 5.26 -3.30 -11.49
C PHE A 65 5.19 -4.74 -11.99
N ASP A 66 5.49 -4.96 -13.27
CA ASP A 66 5.45 -6.29 -13.90
C ASP A 66 6.40 -7.29 -13.24
N ASP A 67 7.56 -6.83 -12.78
CA ASP A 67 8.55 -7.62 -12.03
C ASP A 67 8.10 -7.96 -10.58
N SER A 68 6.99 -7.39 -10.13
CA SER A 68 6.43 -7.60 -8.79
C SER A 68 5.33 -8.66 -8.76
N ILE A 69 4.93 -9.19 -9.93
CA ILE A 69 3.86 -10.17 -10.03
C ILE A 69 4.38 -11.56 -9.66
N VAL A 70 3.83 -12.12 -8.58
CA VAL A 70 4.13 -13.48 -8.10
C VAL A 70 3.28 -14.48 -8.87
N ARG A 71 3.93 -15.56 -9.34
CA ARG A 71 3.30 -16.66 -10.08
C ARG A 71 3.55 -17.98 -9.36
N ASP A 72 2.84 -19.01 -9.75
CA ASP A 72 3.01 -20.39 -9.26
C ASP A 72 2.81 -20.54 -7.73
N TRP A 73 1.96 -19.70 -7.14
CA TRP A 73 1.61 -19.73 -5.72
C TRP A 73 0.40 -20.63 -5.43
N GLU A 74 -0.40 -20.96 -6.43
CA GLU A 74 -1.70 -21.64 -6.32
C GLU A 74 -1.56 -23.03 -5.67
N GLY A 75 -0.41 -23.68 -5.87
CA GLY A 75 -0.14 -24.99 -5.27
C GLY A 75 0.02 -24.96 -3.74
N LEU A 76 0.14 -23.79 -3.13
CA LEU A 76 0.25 -23.61 -1.68
C LEU A 76 -1.05 -23.08 -1.05
N GLU A 77 -2.02 -22.67 -1.84
CA GLU A 77 -3.32 -22.22 -1.35
C GLU A 77 -4.04 -23.36 -0.61
N GLY A 78 -4.68 -23.04 0.51
CA GLY A 78 -5.34 -24.02 1.38
C GLY A 78 -4.39 -24.84 2.25
N SER A 79 -3.09 -24.52 2.28
CA SER A 79 -2.09 -25.29 3.05
C SER A 79 -1.84 -24.73 4.46
N TYR A 80 -2.33 -23.53 4.78
CA TYR A 80 -1.98 -22.85 6.03
C TYR A 80 -3.09 -22.90 7.07
N GLY A 81 -4.35 -23.12 6.67
CA GLY A 81 -5.50 -23.21 7.55
C GLY A 81 -5.89 -21.91 8.18
N LEU A 82 -5.74 -20.80 7.46
CA LEU A 82 -6.11 -19.46 7.92
C LEU A 82 -7.59 -19.39 8.33
N PRO A 83 -7.96 -18.52 9.27
CA PRO A 83 -9.36 -18.32 9.70
C PRO A 83 -10.28 -17.96 8.54
N ASP A 84 -9.78 -17.15 7.60
CA ASP A 84 -10.45 -16.85 6.35
C ASP A 84 -9.72 -17.57 5.20
N PRO A 85 -10.34 -18.59 4.58
CA PRO A 85 -9.74 -19.27 3.45
C PRO A 85 -9.48 -18.37 2.25
N ASP A 86 -10.24 -17.28 2.10
CA ASP A 86 -10.06 -16.33 1.00
C ASP A 86 -8.76 -15.54 1.12
N ASP A 87 -8.11 -15.49 2.30
CA ASP A 87 -6.80 -14.87 2.51
C ASP A 87 -5.60 -15.81 2.27
N GLU A 88 -5.84 -17.12 2.07
CA GLU A 88 -4.78 -18.12 1.86
C GLU A 88 -3.89 -17.78 0.65
N HIS A 89 -4.44 -17.24 -0.41
CA HIS A 89 -3.69 -16.84 -1.61
C HIS A 89 -2.67 -15.73 -1.31
N VAL A 90 -2.93 -14.86 -0.33
CA VAL A 90 -2.00 -13.79 0.08
C VAL A 90 -0.76 -14.39 0.73
N LEU A 91 -0.98 -15.34 1.67
CA LEU A 91 0.11 -16.03 2.36
C LEU A 91 0.91 -16.91 1.41
N ALA A 92 0.23 -17.64 0.51
CA ALA A 92 0.87 -18.45 -0.52
C ALA A 92 1.78 -17.60 -1.42
N ALA A 93 1.29 -16.47 -1.91
CA ALA A 93 2.09 -15.55 -2.72
C ALA A 93 3.28 -14.99 -1.95
N ALA A 94 3.13 -14.64 -0.67
CA ALA A 94 4.21 -14.14 0.17
C ALA A 94 5.31 -15.18 0.36
N VAL A 95 4.94 -16.44 0.57
CA VAL A 95 5.90 -17.56 0.70
C VAL A 95 6.68 -17.79 -0.59
N VAL A 96 6.00 -17.88 -1.74
CA VAL A 96 6.65 -18.07 -3.04
C VAL A 96 7.59 -16.93 -3.38
N ALA A 97 7.21 -15.71 -3.05
CA ALA A 97 8.03 -14.53 -3.29
C ALA A 97 9.22 -14.39 -2.32
N GLY A 98 9.27 -15.17 -1.23
CA GLY A 98 10.22 -14.98 -0.15
C GLY A 98 10.05 -13.62 0.54
N ALA A 99 8.80 -13.15 0.69
CA ALA A 99 8.50 -11.86 1.32
C ALA A 99 8.82 -11.90 2.82
N GLY A 100 9.42 -10.84 3.33
CA GLY A 100 9.69 -10.69 4.77
C GLY A 100 8.48 -10.21 5.57
N SER A 101 7.46 -9.63 4.91
CA SER A 101 6.26 -9.14 5.57
C SER A 101 5.03 -9.18 4.68
N ILE A 102 3.87 -9.37 5.30
CA ILE A 102 2.55 -9.10 4.72
C ILE A 102 2.02 -7.84 5.41
N VAL A 103 1.74 -6.82 4.59
CA VAL A 103 1.22 -5.55 5.08
C VAL A 103 -0.30 -5.57 4.98
N THR A 104 -0.99 -5.59 6.12
CA THR A 104 -2.45 -5.68 6.21
C THR A 104 -2.98 -4.97 7.43
N ASP A 105 -4.16 -4.34 7.31
CA ASP A 105 -4.89 -3.83 8.47
C ASP A 105 -5.80 -4.90 9.10
N ASN A 106 -5.97 -6.04 8.42
CA ASN A 106 -6.73 -7.20 8.89
C ASN A 106 -5.81 -8.24 9.54
N LEU A 107 -5.22 -7.88 10.68
CA LEU A 107 -4.25 -8.73 11.39
C LEU A 107 -4.85 -10.04 11.92
N ARG A 108 -6.19 -10.10 12.11
CA ARG A 108 -6.88 -11.24 12.71
C ARG A 108 -6.91 -12.47 11.82
N ASP A 109 -6.87 -12.25 10.49
CA ASP A 109 -6.95 -13.33 9.51
C ASP A 109 -5.59 -14.00 9.29
N PHE A 110 -4.53 -13.45 9.91
CA PHE A 110 -3.16 -13.99 9.86
C PHE A 110 -2.61 -14.26 11.26
N PRO A 111 -3.15 -15.25 12.01
CA PRO A 111 -2.63 -15.58 13.33
C PRO A 111 -1.15 -15.99 13.25
N PRO A 112 -0.29 -15.51 14.16
CA PRO A 112 1.16 -15.79 14.11
C PRO A 112 1.53 -17.27 14.05
N GLU A 113 0.73 -18.13 14.67
CA GLU A 113 0.92 -19.58 14.67
C GLU A 113 0.68 -20.27 13.32
N MET A 114 -0.03 -19.59 12.40
CA MET A 114 -0.34 -20.09 11.05
C MET A 114 0.56 -19.47 9.99
N VAL A 115 1.32 -18.43 10.35
CA VAL A 115 2.23 -17.73 9.43
C VAL A 115 3.61 -18.37 9.49
N PRO A 116 4.21 -18.77 8.35
CA PRO A 116 5.56 -19.33 8.32
C PRO A 116 6.61 -18.42 8.93
N ALA A 117 7.58 -19.02 9.62
CA ALA A 117 8.68 -18.28 10.23
C ALA A 117 9.43 -17.43 9.18
N GLY A 118 9.69 -16.18 9.52
CA GLY A 118 10.36 -15.21 8.64
C GLY A 118 9.42 -14.26 7.91
N ILE A 119 8.10 -14.47 7.98
CA ILE A 119 7.10 -13.51 7.48
C ILE A 119 6.48 -12.80 8.68
N GLN A 120 6.53 -11.49 8.68
CA GLN A 120 5.90 -10.63 9.68
C GLN A 120 4.55 -10.12 9.16
N ILE A 121 3.54 -10.11 10.02
CA ILE A 121 2.26 -9.47 9.72
C ILE A 121 2.27 -8.09 10.36
N VAL A 122 2.15 -7.05 9.56
CA VAL A 122 2.32 -5.67 9.99
C VAL A 122 1.21 -4.77 9.44
N SER A 123 0.73 -3.82 10.25
CA SER A 123 -0.24 -2.83 9.77
C SER A 123 0.38 -1.88 8.74
N ALA A 124 -0.44 -1.32 7.85
CA ALA A 124 0.03 -0.34 6.88
C ALA A 124 0.65 0.89 7.56
N ARG A 125 0.12 1.30 8.72
CA ARG A 125 0.64 2.40 9.52
C ARG A 125 2.03 2.10 10.07
N ASP A 126 2.19 0.95 10.72
CA ASP A 126 3.44 0.57 11.37
C ASP A 126 4.54 0.31 10.32
N PHE A 127 4.19 -0.34 9.21
CA PHE A 127 5.10 -0.54 8.08
C PHE A 127 5.58 0.80 7.47
N ALA A 128 4.66 1.77 7.31
CA ALA A 128 5.03 3.10 6.83
C ALA A 128 5.99 3.81 7.79
N TYR A 129 5.73 3.72 9.09
CA TYR A 129 6.60 4.30 10.12
C TYR A 129 7.98 3.68 10.11
N GLU A 130 8.08 2.37 10.13
CA GLU A 130 9.37 1.66 10.08
C GLU A 130 10.16 2.03 8.82
N THR A 131 9.50 2.00 7.66
CA THR A 131 10.11 2.33 6.37
C THR A 131 10.64 3.76 6.33
N VAL A 132 9.84 4.74 6.74
CA VAL A 132 10.21 6.16 6.72
C VAL A 132 11.24 6.47 7.80
N SER A 133 11.18 5.83 8.96
CA SER A 133 12.21 5.97 10.01
C SER A 133 13.59 5.52 9.54
N MET A 134 13.66 4.48 8.72
CA MET A 134 14.92 4.00 8.12
C MET A 134 15.42 4.90 7.00
N SER A 135 14.53 5.54 6.24
CA SER A 135 14.87 6.33 5.06
C SER A 135 13.95 7.55 4.92
N PRO A 136 14.10 8.57 5.78
CA PRO A 136 13.21 9.74 5.79
C PRO A 136 13.16 10.51 4.46
N ASP A 137 14.27 10.58 3.75
CA ASP A 137 14.36 11.25 2.44
C ASP A 137 13.45 10.57 1.39
N LEU A 138 13.32 9.24 1.43
CA LEU A 138 12.41 8.51 0.55
C LEU A 138 10.95 8.77 0.92
N GLY A 139 10.65 8.94 2.21
CA GLY A 139 9.35 9.40 2.68
C GLY A 139 8.95 10.75 2.09
N LEU A 140 9.87 11.70 2.15
CA LEU A 140 9.68 13.03 1.56
C LEU A 140 9.54 12.95 0.03
N ALA A 141 10.39 12.20 -0.66
CA ALA A 141 10.30 12.00 -2.10
C ALA A 141 8.96 11.40 -2.53
N ALA A 142 8.45 10.41 -1.79
CA ALA A 142 7.17 9.76 -2.04
C ALA A 142 6.00 10.76 -1.98
N VAL A 143 5.88 11.57 -0.93
CA VAL A 143 4.79 12.57 -0.81
C VAL A 143 4.92 13.67 -1.86
N GLN A 144 6.12 14.09 -2.21
CA GLN A 144 6.35 15.04 -3.29
C GLN A 144 5.95 14.46 -4.66
N ALA A 145 6.25 13.18 -4.91
CA ALA A 145 5.82 12.49 -6.12
C ALA A 145 4.29 12.38 -6.19
N MET A 146 3.61 12.10 -5.07
CA MET A 146 2.15 12.12 -5.00
C MET A 146 1.59 13.51 -5.33
N SER A 147 2.14 14.57 -4.74
CA SER A 147 1.74 15.95 -5.02
C SER A 147 1.86 16.27 -6.51
N ARG A 148 2.99 15.96 -7.14
CA ARG A 148 3.20 16.17 -8.58
C ARG A 148 2.21 15.41 -9.47
N ARG A 149 1.81 14.20 -9.07
CA ARG A 149 0.87 13.38 -9.85
C ARG A 149 -0.56 13.91 -9.81
N THR A 150 -1.00 14.44 -8.68
CA THR A 150 -2.36 14.99 -8.54
C THR A 150 -2.57 16.23 -9.42
N GLY A 151 -1.53 16.99 -9.71
CA GLY A 151 -1.59 18.20 -10.52
C GLY A 151 -1.78 18.01 -12.04
N ARG A 152 -1.88 16.77 -12.54
CA ARG A 152 -1.99 16.52 -14.00
C ARG A 152 -3.39 16.80 -14.57
N HIS A 153 -4.44 16.63 -13.79
CA HIS A 153 -5.83 16.76 -14.24
C HIS A 153 -6.71 17.60 -13.30
N HIS A 154 -6.20 17.96 -12.11
CA HIS A 154 -6.84 18.76 -11.08
C HIS A 154 -5.79 19.69 -10.44
N PRO A 155 -6.17 20.68 -9.63
CA PRO A 155 -5.19 21.42 -8.82
C PRO A 155 -4.33 20.43 -8.02
N ALA A 156 -3.01 20.63 -8.05
CA ALA A 156 -2.08 19.78 -7.32
C ALA A 156 -2.41 19.84 -5.83
N LEU A 157 -2.55 18.69 -5.18
CA LEU A 157 -2.64 18.64 -3.73
C LEU A 157 -1.29 19.06 -3.15
N ALA A 158 -1.30 19.99 -2.22
CA ALA A 158 -0.08 20.35 -1.51
C ALA A 158 0.43 19.16 -0.67
N VAL A 159 1.74 19.07 -0.47
CA VAL A 159 2.33 18.04 0.40
C VAL A 159 1.68 18.08 1.79
N SER A 160 1.44 19.27 2.35
CA SER A 160 0.76 19.42 3.65
C SER A 160 -0.64 18.84 3.69
N GLU A 161 -1.40 18.90 2.60
CA GLU A 161 -2.74 18.30 2.49
C GLU A 161 -2.68 16.77 2.43
N ILE A 162 -1.68 16.22 1.74
CA ILE A 162 -1.44 14.77 1.69
C ILE A 162 -1.08 14.27 3.09
N LEU A 163 -0.12 14.93 3.78
CA LEU A 163 0.27 14.56 5.15
C LEU A 163 -0.91 14.65 6.12
N ALA A 164 -1.71 15.73 6.05
CA ALA A 164 -2.90 15.88 6.88
C ALA A 164 -3.95 14.78 6.62
N THR A 165 -4.05 14.30 5.37
CA THR A 165 -4.93 13.19 5.01
C THR A 165 -4.42 11.87 5.59
N LEU A 166 -3.11 11.61 5.52
CA LEU A 166 -2.48 10.42 6.10
C LEU A 166 -2.67 10.38 7.62
N ASP A 167 -2.53 11.52 8.31
CA ASP A 167 -2.81 11.61 9.75
C ASP A 167 -4.27 11.35 10.07
N LYS A 168 -5.16 12.12 9.47
CA LYS A 168 -6.58 12.15 9.85
C LYS A 168 -7.31 10.86 9.53
N LEU A 169 -7.03 10.25 8.38
CA LEU A 169 -7.76 9.08 7.90
C LEU A 169 -7.07 7.76 8.23
N TYR A 170 -5.75 7.77 8.43
CA TYR A 170 -4.97 6.52 8.56
C TYR A 170 -4.08 6.48 9.81
N GLY A 171 -4.11 7.53 10.65
CA GLY A 171 -3.38 7.58 11.90
C GLY A 171 -1.86 7.53 11.75
N MET A 172 -1.32 8.01 10.62
CA MET A 172 0.11 7.96 10.30
C MET A 172 0.90 9.14 10.87
N ASN A 173 0.51 9.67 12.03
CA ASN A 173 1.07 10.88 12.62
C ASN A 173 2.58 10.80 12.82
N ASP A 174 3.07 9.69 13.35
CA ASP A 174 4.50 9.49 13.62
C ASP A 174 5.31 9.50 12.31
N THR A 175 4.78 8.86 11.27
CA THR A 175 5.38 8.85 9.92
C THR A 175 5.43 10.26 9.31
N THR A 176 4.33 10.98 9.40
CA THR A 176 4.22 12.31 8.78
C THR A 176 5.00 13.37 9.54
N GLU A 177 5.20 13.21 10.86
CA GLU A 177 6.06 14.06 11.66
C GLU A 177 7.52 14.00 11.17
N ILE A 178 8.06 12.81 10.95
CA ILE A 178 9.40 12.63 10.37
C ILE A 178 9.53 13.40 9.04
N ILE A 179 8.52 13.29 8.18
CA ILE A 179 8.54 13.98 6.87
C ILE A 179 8.43 15.50 7.03
N ARG A 180 7.62 15.99 7.99
CA ARG A 180 7.50 17.43 8.27
C ARG A 180 8.79 18.03 8.78
N ASP A 181 9.54 17.32 9.60
CA ASP A 181 10.83 17.77 10.11
C ASP A 181 11.83 18.00 9.00
N LEU A 182 11.80 17.20 7.92
CA LEU A 182 12.62 17.43 6.73
C LEU A 182 12.15 18.64 5.89
N LEU A 183 10.85 18.93 5.89
CA LEU A 183 10.31 20.10 5.19
C LEU A 183 10.65 21.40 5.91
N HIS A 184 10.78 21.36 7.23
CA HIS A 184 11.02 22.51 8.10
C HIS A 184 12.17 22.18 9.07
N PRO A 185 13.43 22.03 8.57
CA PRO A 185 14.53 21.73 9.46
C PRO A 185 14.62 22.84 10.50
N THR A 186 14.39 22.46 11.77
CA THR A 186 14.55 23.37 12.90
C THR A 186 15.99 23.81 12.90
N THR A 187 16.26 25.06 12.54
CA THR A 187 17.58 25.66 12.70
C THR A 187 17.92 25.60 14.19
N ALA A 188 18.82 24.69 14.58
CA ALA A 188 19.34 24.66 15.93
C ALA A 188 19.92 26.05 16.24
N PRO A 189 19.59 26.67 17.40
CA PRO A 189 20.24 27.90 17.81
C PRO A 189 21.72 27.58 18.01
N GLY A 190 22.58 28.28 17.23
CA GLY A 190 24.04 28.22 17.34
C GLY A 190 24.53 28.85 18.64
#